data_34b72218d591f97cd0d103e9ed8bd973
#
_entry.id   34b72218d591f97cd0d103e9ed8bd973
#
_cell.length_a   1.000
_cell.length_b   1.000
_cell.length_c   1.000
_cell.angle_alpha   90.00
_cell.angle_beta   90.00
_cell.angle_gamma   90.00
#
_symmetry.space_group_name_H-M   'P 1'
#
loop_
_entity.id
_entity.type
_entity.pdbx_description
1 polymer ?
#
loop_
_entity_poly.entity_id
_entity_poly.type
_entity_poly.pdbx_seq_one_letter_code
_entity_poly.pdbx_strand_id
1 'polypeptide(L)'
;MIYKHYLKKLFFVSIFFLVFNFSKAYTDNQITIVAKINNEIVTNIDVEKETRYLLALNPGLRTISKDKLKKIAKKSIIKEKIKKIEVSKFFEIDKQNEYFGQVFRDFYIGLNINSEKDLEKYLSEYKLKVDDVKKKINIETLWNELIYLKFKNQIDID
;
A
#
# COMPACT_ATOMS: atom_id res chain seq x y z
N MET A 1 27.02 -15.01 -58.76
CA MET A 1 27.06 -15.94 -57.60
C MET A 1 27.49 -15.24 -56.30
N ILE A 2 28.19 -14.10 -56.36
CA ILE A 2 28.75 -13.35 -55.22
C ILE A 2 27.67 -12.62 -54.37
N TYR A 3 26.63 -12.06 -55.03
CA TYR A 3 25.58 -11.28 -54.35
C TYR A 3 24.77 -12.09 -53.34
N LYS A 4 24.50 -13.39 -53.60
CA LYS A 4 23.77 -14.27 -52.70
C LYS A 4 24.50 -14.49 -51.34
N HIS A 5 25.80 -14.43 -51.37
CA HIS A 5 26.63 -14.64 -50.19
C HIS A 5 26.67 -13.41 -49.27
N TYR A 6 26.68 -12.21 -49.85
CA TYR A 6 26.58 -10.96 -49.09
C TYR A 6 25.21 -10.76 -48.48
N LEU A 7 24.14 -11.12 -49.18
CA LEU A 7 22.78 -11.02 -48.68
C LEU A 7 22.55 -11.92 -47.46
N LYS A 8 23.09 -13.15 -47.46
CA LYS A 8 23.05 -14.05 -46.28
C LYS A 8 23.84 -13.51 -45.10
N LYS A 9 25.03 -12.93 -45.32
CA LYS A 9 25.83 -12.30 -44.24
C LYS A 9 25.08 -11.11 -43.65
N LEU A 10 24.49 -10.26 -44.49
CA LEU A 10 23.73 -9.09 -44.03
C LEU A 10 22.51 -9.51 -43.19
N PHE A 11 21.81 -10.59 -43.60
CA PHE A 11 20.68 -11.15 -42.91
C PHE A 11 21.08 -11.73 -41.54
N PHE A 12 22.23 -12.42 -41.44
CA PHE A 12 22.75 -12.94 -40.16
C PHE A 12 23.20 -11.81 -39.21
N VAL A 13 23.79 -10.75 -39.73
CA VAL A 13 24.18 -9.58 -38.93
C VAL A 13 22.94 -8.85 -38.41
N SER A 14 21.88 -8.73 -39.22
CA SER A 14 20.60 -8.12 -38.83
C SER A 14 19.90 -8.91 -37.72
N ILE A 15 19.89 -10.25 -37.82
CA ILE A 15 19.32 -11.11 -36.77
C ILE A 15 20.14 -11.02 -35.48
N PHE A 16 21.47 -10.95 -35.57
CA PHE A 16 22.34 -10.80 -34.40
C PHE A 16 22.06 -9.46 -33.66
N PHE A 17 21.83 -8.37 -34.38
CA PHE A 17 21.47 -7.07 -33.77
C PHE A 17 20.05 -7.09 -33.15
N LEU A 18 19.10 -7.84 -33.70
CA LEU A 18 17.76 -7.99 -33.14
C LEU A 18 17.75 -8.77 -31.80
N VAL A 19 18.58 -9.78 -31.68
CA VAL A 19 18.66 -10.60 -30.45
C VAL A 19 19.33 -9.82 -29.29
N PHE A 20 20.25 -8.89 -29.58
CA PHE A 20 20.94 -8.12 -28.55
C PHE A 20 20.09 -7.03 -27.88
N ASN A 21 18.95 -6.63 -28.50
CA ASN A 21 18.10 -5.59 -27.94
C ASN A 21 17.04 -6.11 -26.93
N PHE A 22 16.99 -7.41 -26.65
CA PHE A 22 16.13 -8.00 -25.61
C PHE A 22 16.81 -8.09 -24.24
N SER A 23 17.72 -7.19 -23.91
CA SER A 23 18.11 -6.99 -22.51
C SER A 23 16.90 -6.40 -21.79
N LYS A 24 15.98 -7.28 -21.33
CA LYS A 24 15.00 -6.89 -20.32
C LYS A 24 15.81 -6.38 -19.14
N ALA A 25 15.73 -5.07 -18.89
CA ALA A 25 16.11 -4.54 -17.61
C ALA A 25 15.23 -5.23 -16.56
N TYR A 26 15.74 -6.32 -15.97
CA TYR A 26 15.20 -6.84 -14.72
C TYR A 26 15.44 -5.73 -13.71
N THR A 27 14.44 -4.95 -13.45
CA THR A 27 14.38 -4.13 -12.24
C THR A 27 14.38 -5.13 -11.10
N ASP A 28 15.55 -5.34 -10.52
CA ASP A 28 15.73 -6.17 -9.33
C ASP A 28 14.97 -5.46 -8.19
N ASN A 29 13.70 -5.84 -8.03
CA ASN A 29 12.87 -5.39 -6.93
C ASN A 29 13.32 -6.13 -5.66
N GLN A 30 14.59 -5.89 -5.25
CA GLN A 30 15.09 -6.45 -4.01
C GLN A 30 14.19 -6.00 -2.86
N ILE A 31 13.67 -6.98 -2.12
CA ILE A 31 12.94 -6.71 -0.89
C ILE A 31 13.95 -6.29 0.17
N THR A 32 13.86 -5.05 0.63
CA THR A 32 14.73 -4.51 1.67
C THR A 32 13.94 -4.20 2.93
N ILE A 33 14.54 -4.48 4.09
CA ILE A 33 13.96 -4.11 5.38
C ILE A 33 14.19 -2.62 5.61
N VAL A 34 13.10 -1.88 5.81
CA VAL A 34 13.10 -0.43 6.03
C VAL A 34 12.99 -0.07 7.51
N ALA A 35 12.31 -0.94 8.29
CA ALA A 35 12.20 -0.83 9.74
C ALA A 35 11.86 -2.19 10.35
N LYS A 36 12.22 -2.36 11.64
CA LYS A 36 11.80 -3.48 12.48
C LYS A 36 11.16 -2.93 13.75
N ILE A 37 9.98 -3.44 14.11
CA ILE A 37 9.21 -3.00 15.28
C ILE A 37 8.82 -4.27 16.04
N ASN A 38 9.52 -4.57 17.13
CA ASN A 38 9.42 -5.86 17.81
C ASN A 38 9.61 -7.03 16.81
N ASN A 39 8.61 -7.86 16.62
CA ASN A 39 8.63 -8.99 15.68
C ASN A 39 8.05 -8.65 14.29
N GLU A 40 7.54 -7.44 14.10
CA GLU A 40 7.01 -6.96 12.82
C GLU A 40 8.12 -6.32 11.98
N ILE A 41 8.15 -6.65 10.70
CA ILE A 41 9.10 -6.10 9.73
C ILE A 41 8.32 -5.19 8.78
N VAL A 42 8.92 -4.05 8.43
CA VAL A 42 8.45 -3.16 7.37
C VAL A 42 9.45 -3.20 6.23
N THR A 43 8.98 -3.53 5.04
CA THR A 43 9.78 -3.59 3.83
C THR A 43 9.58 -2.37 2.93
N ASN A 44 10.43 -2.19 1.92
CA ASN A 44 10.23 -1.21 0.86
C ASN A 44 8.91 -1.44 0.12
N ILE A 45 8.47 -2.69 -0.05
CA ILE A 45 7.19 -3.05 -0.70
C ILE A 45 6.01 -2.55 0.15
N ASP A 46 6.08 -2.68 1.48
CA ASP A 46 5.06 -2.15 2.39
C ASP A 46 4.96 -0.62 2.27
N VAL A 47 6.11 0.07 2.22
CA VAL A 47 6.15 1.52 2.03
C VAL A 47 5.56 1.94 0.67
N GLU A 48 5.80 1.17 -0.39
CA GLU A 48 5.20 1.44 -1.70
C GLU A 48 3.68 1.21 -1.69
N LYS A 49 3.22 0.13 -1.06
CA LYS A 49 1.80 -0.14 -0.88
C LYS A 49 1.13 0.98 -0.08
N GLU A 50 1.75 1.40 1.02
CA GLU A 50 1.28 2.51 1.83
C GLU A 50 1.26 3.83 1.05
N THR A 51 2.25 4.08 0.21
CA THR A 51 2.29 5.26 -0.68
C THR A 51 1.07 5.28 -1.60
N ARG A 52 0.71 4.15 -2.21
CA ARG A 52 -0.49 4.04 -3.06
C ARG A 52 -1.78 4.25 -2.25
N TYR A 53 -1.84 3.71 -1.04
CA TYR A 53 -2.96 3.90 -0.13
C TYR A 53 -3.16 5.38 0.22
N LEU A 54 -2.11 6.08 0.60
CA LEU A 54 -2.18 7.52 0.91
C LEU A 54 -2.63 8.34 -0.31
N LEU A 55 -2.15 7.99 -1.51
CA LEU A 55 -2.57 8.66 -2.75
C LEU A 55 -4.03 8.37 -3.13
N ALA A 56 -4.53 7.17 -2.81
CA ALA A 56 -5.94 6.84 -3.02
C ALA A 56 -6.84 7.66 -2.09
N LEU A 57 -6.43 7.87 -0.83
CA LEU A 57 -7.20 8.65 0.12
C LEU A 57 -7.09 10.16 -0.10
N ASN A 58 -5.96 10.63 -0.57
CA ASN A 58 -5.70 12.05 -0.79
C ASN A 58 -4.92 12.30 -2.09
N PRO A 59 -5.61 12.45 -3.22
CA PRO A 59 -4.97 12.73 -4.51
C PRO A 59 -4.11 13.99 -4.51
N GLY A 60 -4.36 14.96 -3.61
CA GLY A 60 -3.55 16.16 -3.43
C GLY A 60 -2.09 15.87 -3.06
N LEU A 61 -1.81 14.70 -2.51
CA LEU A 61 -0.43 14.27 -2.22
C LEU A 61 0.42 14.05 -3.48
N ARG A 62 -0.17 14.01 -4.68
CA ARG A 62 0.55 13.95 -5.96
C ARG A 62 1.42 15.17 -6.23
N THR A 63 1.14 16.30 -5.56
CA THR A 63 1.89 17.56 -5.73
C THR A 63 3.20 17.58 -4.97
N ILE A 64 3.42 16.68 -4.01
CA ILE A 64 4.67 16.60 -3.25
C ILE A 64 5.69 15.68 -3.91
N SER A 65 6.99 15.89 -3.61
CA SER A 65 8.05 15.07 -4.16
C SER A 65 7.92 13.60 -3.73
N LYS A 66 8.33 12.66 -4.60
CA LYS A 66 8.28 11.22 -4.33
C LYS A 66 9.01 10.85 -3.04
N ASP A 67 10.15 11.45 -2.75
CA ASP A 67 10.93 11.17 -1.54
C ASP A 67 10.21 11.62 -0.27
N LYS A 68 9.58 12.79 -0.32
CA LYS A 68 8.76 13.28 0.80
C LYS A 68 7.55 12.38 1.02
N LEU A 69 6.88 11.95 -0.06
CA LEU A 69 5.75 11.03 0.02
C LEU A 69 6.16 9.67 0.59
N LYS A 70 7.30 9.10 0.16
CA LYS A 70 7.84 7.86 0.74
C LYS A 70 8.16 8.00 2.23
N LYS A 71 8.70 9.14 2.66
CA LYS A 71 8.95 9.41 4.10
C LYS A 71 7.64 9.45 4.89
N ILE A 72 6.58 10.06 4.35
CA ILE A 72 5.25 10.08 4.98
C ILE A 72 4.69 8.66 5.05
N ALA A 73 4.73 7.90 3.96
CA ALA A 73 4.26 6.51 3.90
C ALA A 73 5.02 5.61 4.90
N LYS A 74 6.35 5.75 5.00
CA LYS A 74 7.14 5.02 5.99
C LYS A 74 6.68 5.33 7.42
N LYS A 75 6.44 6.59 7.76
CA LYS A 75 5.93 6.97 9.09
C LYS A 75 4.52 6.43 9.33
N SER A 76 3.66 6.45 8.32
CA SER A 76 2.29 5.96 8.40
C SER A 76 2.26 4.46 8.70
N ILE A 77 2.96 3.64 7.92
CA ILE A 77 2.98 2.18 8.12
C ILE A 77 3.63 1.78 9.45
N ILE A 78 4.65 2.51 9.92
CA ILE A 78 5.25 2.29 11.24
C ILE A 78 4.22 2.55 12.34
N LYS A 79 3.47 3.66 12.28
CA LYS A 79 2.40 3.96 13.24
C LYS A 79 1.31 2.89 13.24
N GLU A 80 0.88 2.42 12.07
CA GLU A 80 -0.08 1.34 11.95
C GLU A 80 0.41 0.06 12.61
N LYS A 81 1.66 -0.33 12.39
CA LYS A 81 2.26 -1.50 13.04
C LYS A 81 2.32 -1.37 14.55
N ILE A 82 2.66 -0.20 15.08
CA ILE A 82 2.67 0.06 16.53
C ILE A 82 1.26 -0.05 17.09
N LYS A 83 0.25 0.57 16.43
CA LYS A 83 -1.16 0.44 16.84
C LYS A 83 -1.61 -1.01 16.85
N LYS A 84 -1.31 -1.75 15.77
CA LYS A 84 -1.64 -3.17 15.67
C LYS A 84 -1.07 -3.97 16.84
N ILE A 85 0.21 -3.77 17.17
CA ILE A 85 0.88 -4.45 18.29
C ILE A 85 0.19 -4.11 19.63
N GLU A 86 -0.13 -2.84 19.87
CA GLU A 86 -0.79 -2.44 21.11
C GLU A 86 -2.22 -2.97 21.19
N VAL A 87 -3.00 -2.84 20.13
CA VAL A 87 -4.38 -3.33 20.07
C VAL A 87 -4.46 -4.84 20.26
N SER A 88 -3.51 -5.61 19.70
CA SER A 88 -3.49 -7.07 19.81
C SER A 88 -3.30 -7.60 21.23
N LYS A 89 -2.91 -6.75 22.17
CA LYS A 89 -2.82 -7.12 23.61
C LYS A 89 -4.18 -7.15 24.29
N PHE A 90 -5.20 -6.51 23.70
CA PHE A 90 -6.50 -6.28 24.33
C PHE A 90 -7.66 -6.80 23.49
N PHE A 91 -7.48 -6.92 22.17
CA PHE A 91 -8.52 -7.30 21.23
C PHE A 91 -8.05 -8.37 20.24
N GLU A 92 -8.98 -9.18 19.75
CA GLU A 92 -8.79 -10.07 18.62
C GLU A 92 -8.84 -9.25 17.31
N ILE A 93 -7.69 -9.06 16.64
CA ILE A 93 -7.57 -8.18 15.48
C ILE A 93 -8.42 -8.66 14.29
N ASP A 94 -8.64 -9.97 14.16
CA ASP A 94 -9.40 -10.54 13.05
C ASP A 94 -10.92 -10.45 13.28
N LYS A 95 -11.34 -10.05 14.48
CA LYS A 95 -12.74 -9.86 14.84
C LYS A 95 -13.12 -8.40 14.66
N GLN A 96 -14.15 -8.18 13.88
CA GLN A 96 -14.74 -6.84 13.72
C GLN A 96 -15.70 -6.57 14.89
N ASN A 97 -15.66 -5.35 15.43
CA ASN A 97 -16.63 -4.91 16.42
C ASN A 97 -17.96 -4.55 15.73
N GLU A 98 -19.02 -4.33 16.53
CA GLU A 98 -20.37 -4.03 16.05
C GLU A 98 -20.44 -2.73 15.21
N TYR A 99 -19.54 -1.78 15.44
CA TYR A 99 -19.52 -0.48 14.75
C TYR A 99 -18.74 -0.52 13.45
N PHE A 100 -17.96 -1.57 13.19
CA PHE A 100 -17.09 -1.63 12.02
C PHE A 100 -17.84 -1.38 10.70
N GLY A 101 -19.03 -1.97 10.55
CA GLY A 101 -19.83 -1.82 9.33
C GLY A 101 -20.19 -0.36 9.04
N GLN A 102 -20.52 0.41 10.08
CA GLN A 102 -20.81 1.83 9.94
C GLN A 102 -19.56 2.62 9.63
N VAL A 103 -18.47 2.41 10.38
CA VAL A 103 -17.18 3.11 10.15
C VAL A 103 -16.65 2.86 8.73
N PHE A 104 -16.76 1.63 8.24
CA PHE A 104 -16.35 1.28 6.88
C PHE A 104 -17.23 1.97 5.83
N ARG A 105 -18.53 2.05 6.06
CA ARG A 105 -19.46 2.79 5.18
C ARG A 105 -19.12 4.27 5.14
N ASP A 106 -18.93 4.90 6.29
CA ASP A 106 -18.61 6.32 6.41
C ASP A 106 -17.27 6.62 5.71
N PHE A 107 -16.32 5.69 5.78
CA PHE A 107 -15.04 5.80 5.09
C PHE A 107 -15.20 5.95 3.58
N TYR A 108 -15.94 5.06 2.90
CA TYR A 108 -16.05 5.16 1.44
C TYR A 108 -17.00 6.28 1.00
N ILE A 109 -18.02 6.62 1.80
CA ILE A 109 -18.84 7.81 1.56
C ILE A 109 -17.98 9.09 1.63
N GLY A 110 -17.06 9.17 2.59
CA GLY A 110 -16.09 10.27 2.71
C GLY A 110 -15.18 10.44 1.50
N LEU A 111 -15.01 9.39 0.69
CA LEU A 111 -14.31 9.41 -0.60
C LEU A 111 -15.25 9.74 -1.78
N ASN A 112 -16.53 10.10 -1.53
CA ASN A 112 -17.59 10.26 -2.53
C ASN A 112 -17.88 8.96 -3.32
N ILE A 113 -17.76 7.80 -2.66
CA ILE A 113 -18.02 6.46 -3.21
C ILE A 113 -19.30 5.92 -2.55
N ASN A 114 -20.25 5.41 -3.36
CA ASN A 114 -21.58 5.06 -2.88
C ASN A 114 -21.74 3.59 -2.51
N SER A 115 -20.82 2.71 -2.93
CA SER A 115 -20.89 1.28 -2.64
C SER A 115 -19.52 0.65 -2.45
N GLU A 116 -19.48 -0.49 -1.75
CA GLU A 116 -18.27 -1.29 -1.61
C GLU A 116 -17.72 -1.75 -2.96
N LYS A 117 -18.59 -2.09 -3.92
CA LYS A 117 -18.20 -2.47 -5.28
C LYS A 117 -17.49 -1.34 -6.03
N ASP A 118 -17.98 -0.11 -5.87
CA ASP A 118 -17.34 1.06 -6.46
C ASP A 118 -16.00 1.36 -5.78
N LEU A 119 -15.93 1.15 -4.45
CA LEU A 119 -14.67 1.23 -3.70
C LEU A 119 -13.65 0.21 -4.22
N GLU A 120 -14.05 -1.04 -4.46
CA GLU A 120 -13.17 -2.06 -5.02
C GLU A 120 -12.60 -1.64 -6.37
N LYS A 121 -13.46 -1.14 -7.27
CA LYS A 121 -13.04 -0.61 -8.57
C LYS A 121 -12.06 0.56 -8.40
N TYR A 122 -12.38 1.52 -7.56
CA TYR A 122 -11.51 2.67 -7.27
C TYR A 122 -10.14 2.24 -6.74
N LEU A 123 -10.11 1.36 -5.74
CA LEU A 123 -8.87 0.88 -5.12
C LEU A 123 -8.01 0.06 -6.10
N SER A 124 -8.64 -0.65 -7.04
CA SER A 124 -7.93 -1.44 -8.05
C SER A 124 -7.04 -0.56 -8.95
N GLU A 125 -7.43 0.69 -9.23
CA GLU A 125 -6.63 1.67 -9.98
C GLU A 125 -5.30 1.99 -9.27
N TYR A 126 -5.28 1.87 -7.93
CA TYR A 126 -4.08 2.02 -7.10
C TYR A 126 -3.40 0.69 -6.75
N LYS A 127 -3.82 -0.43 -7.37
CA LYS A 127 -3.34 -1.78 -7.06
C LYS A 127 -3.50 -2.14 -5.57
N LEU A 128 -4.63 -1.75 -4.98
CA LEU A 128 -5.03 -2.05 -3.60
C LEU A 128 -6.23 -2.97 -3.59
N LYS A 129 -6.37 -3.75 -2.51
CA LYS A 129 -7.52 -4.61 -2.25
C LYS A 129 -8.39 -4.00 -1.15
N VAL A 130 -9.71 -4.18 -1.25
CA VAL A 130 -10.66 -3.73 -0.22
C VAL A 130 -10.33 -4.35 1.14
N ASP A 131 -9.95 -5.63 1.18
CA ASP A 131 -9.59 -6.32 2.42
C ASP A 131 -8.40 -5.70 3.14
N ASP A 132 -7.41 -5.16 2.40
CA ASP A 132 -6.28 -4.46 3.01
C ASP A 132 -6.75 -3.17 3.68
N VAL A 133 -7.70 -2.47 3.07
CA VAL A 133 -8.30 -1.25 3.61
C VAL A 133 -9.17 -1.57 4.81
N LYS A 134 -9.99 -2.63 4.74
CA LYS A 134 -10.80 -3.10 5.87
C LYS A 134 -9.93 -3.42 7.09
N LYS A 135 -8.79 -4.10 6.90
CA LYS A 135 -7.85 -4.39 8.00
C LYS A 135 -7.30 -3.12 8.64
N LYS A 136 -6.93 -2.11 7.84
CA LYS A 136 -6.45 -0.82 8.36
C LYS A 136 -7.53 -0.10 9.16
N ILE A 137 -8.75 -0.02 8.63
CA ILE A 137 -9.88 0.60 9.31
C ILE A 137 -10.20 -0.13 10.62
N ASN A 138 -10.16 -1.46 10.63
CA ASN A 138 -10.39 -2.24 11.84
C ASN A 138 -9.34 -1.93 12.92
N ILE A 139 -8.06 -1.85 12.57
CA ILE A 139 -7.00 -1.47 13.52
C ILE A 139 -7.24 -0.05 14.07
N GLU A 140 -7.64 0.92 13.24
CA GLU A 140 -7.96 2.28 13.69
C GLU A 140 -9.18 2.30 14.60
N THR A 141 -10.23 1.54 14.29
CA THR A 141 -11.44 1.44 15.11
C THR A 141 -11.12 0.85 16.49
N LEU A 142 -10.39 -0.27 16.52
CA LEU A 142 -9.97 -0.89 17.77
C LEU A 142 -8.98 -0.02 18.56
N TRP A 143 -8.13 0.75 17.87
CA TRP A 143 -7.25 1.71 18.52
C TRP A 143 -8.04 2.83 19.21
N ASN A 144 -9.04 3.38 18.55
CA ASN A 144 -9.89 4.42 19.12
C ASN A 144 -10.68 3.89 20.34
N GLU A 145 -11.18 2.65 20.25
CA GLU A 145 -11.82 1.97 21.37
C GLU A 145 -10.87 1.77 22.55
N LEU A 146 -9.63 1.33 22.29
CA LEU A 146 -8.59 1.17 23.32
C LEU A 146 -8.29 2.50 24.03
N ILE A 147 -8.13 3.58 23.25
CA ILE A 147 -7.89 4.92 23.80
C ILE A 147 -9.08 5.36 24.66
N TYR A 148 -10.30 5.21 24.16
CA TYR A 148 -11.50 5.53 24.91
C TYR A 148 -11.55 4.75 26.24
N LEU A 149 -11.36 3.43 26.23
CA LEU A 149 -11.38 2.60 27.42
C LEU A 149 -10.31 2.99 28.45
N LYS A 150 -9.11 3.37 27.98
CA LYS A 150 -8.01 3.78 28.87
C LYS A 150 -8.22 5.15 29.52
N PHE A 151 -8.84 6.09 28.81
CA PHE A 151 -8.84 7.49 29.21
C PHE A 151 -10.22 8.05 29.56
N LYS A 152 -11.33 7.31 29.31
CA LYS A 152 -12.72 7.78 29.59
C LYS A 152 -12.95 8.30 31.01
N ASN A 153 -12.23 7.75 31.99
CA ASN A 153 -12.34 8.16 33.39
C ASN A 153 -11.35 9.26 33.80
N GLN A 154 -10.51 9.74 32.85
CA GLN A 154 -9.50 10.77 33.10
C GLN A 154 -9.85 12.10 32.43
N ILE A 155 -10.93 12.11 31.65
CA ILE A 155 -11.38 13.31 30.95
C ILE A 155 -12.63 13.80 31.69
N ASP A 156 -12.44 14.78 32.62
CA ASP A 156 -13.52 15.62 33.09
C ASP A 156 -13.84 16.60 31.95
N ILE A 157 -15.03 16.47 31.38
CA ILE A 157 -15.56 17.44 30.43
C ILE A 157 -16.35 18.44 31.27
N ASP A 158 -15.70 19.60 31.59
CA ASP A 158 -16.39 20.78 32.10
C ASP A 158 -17.36 21.34 31.06
#